data_3781747e630403d3c6dd1767822e9219
#
_entry.id   3781747e630403d3c6dd1767822e9219
#
_cell.length_a   1.000
_cell.length_b   1.000
_cell.length_c   1.000
_cell.angle_alpha   90.00
_cell.angle_beta   90.00
_cell.angle_gamma   90.00
#
_symmetry.space_group_name_H-M   'P 1'
#
loop_
_entity.id
_entity.type
_entity.pdbx_description
1 polymer ?
#
loop_
_entity_poly.entity_id
_entity_poly.type
_entity_poly.pdbx_seq_one_letter_code
_entity_poly.pdbx_strand_id
1 'polypeptide(L)'
;NIGTKPTVEGKNLGVETFIYDFEGSCAMSEPRYKYIYGCREADEHYRSYGASYYWGNASIDATKYIKKHINRIYIPVLLCQAGRDTLVSNGAQDYFVENTQNTQKIFYPEAKHELYNASQEIRDQYYQDILGFLG
;
A
#
# COMPACT_ATOMS: atom_id res chain seq x y z
N ASN A 1 -11.11 -0.74 -0.11
CA ASN A 1 -11.63 -2.07 -0.38
C ASN A 1 -10.47 -3.05 -0.39
N ILE A 2 -10.29 -3.77 0.68
CA ILE A 2 -9.39 -4.92 0.71
C ILE A 2 -10.13 -5.96 -0.12
N GLY A 3 -9.83 -5.95 -1.43
CA GLY A 3 -10.60 -6.66 -2.42
C GLY A 3 -10.61 -8.15 -2.16
N THR A 4 -11.56 -8.64 -1.56
CA THR A 4 -12.11 -9.97 -1.44
C THR A 4 -12.67 -10.19 -0.05
N LYS A 5 -13.73 -10.92 0.01
CA LYS A 5 -14.35 -11.28 1.29
C LYS A 5 -13.34 -12.03 2.16
N PRO A 6 -13.15 -11.59 3.41
CA PRO A 6 -12.23 -12.24 4.31
C PRO A 6 -12.64 -13.70 4.53
N THR A 7 -11.67 -14.53 4.86
CA THR A 7 -11.92 -15.95 5.13
C THR A 7 -12.30 -16.18 6.58
N VAL A 8 -13.28 -17.03 6.80
CA VAL A 8 -13.52 -17.66 8.10
C VAL A 8 -12.81 -19.00 8.10
N GLU A 9 -12.00 -19.27 9.13
CA GLU A 9 -11.26 -20.54 9.27
C GLU A 9 -10.33 -20.86 8.09
N GLY A 10 -9.73 -19.82 7.48
CA GLY A 10 -8.84 -19.99 6.34
C GLY A 10 -9.53 -20.30 5.01
N LYS A 11 -10.86 -20.30 4.95
CA LYS A 11 -11.61 -20.48 3.71
C LYS A 11 -12.12 -19.14 3.19
N ASN A 12 -11.98 -18.89 1.89
CA ASN A 12 -12.55 -17.72 1.23
C ASN A 12 -14.08 -17.82 1.25
N LEU A 13 -14.75 -16.78 1.74
CA LEU A 13 -16.21 -16.69 1.81
C LEU A 13 -16.88 -16.38 0.46
N GLY A 14 -16.12 -16.30 -0.58
CA GLY A 14 -16.57 -16.12 -1.95
C GLY A 14 -15.40 -15.99 -2.88
N VAL A 15 -15.52 -16.58 -4.06
CA VAL A 15 -14.55 -16.40 -5.14
C VAL A 15 -14.93 -15.13 -5.86
N GLU A 16 -14.15 -14.07 -5.69
CA GLU A 16 -14.24 -12.95 -6.61
C GLU A 16 -13.62 -13.41 -7.94
N THR A 17 -14.30 -13.08 -9.02
CA THR A 17 -13.76 -13.34 -10.35
C THR A 17 -12.50 -12.52 -10.53
N PHE A 18 -11.41 -13.16 -10.91
CA PHE A 18 -10.19 -12.47 -11.28
C PHE A 18 -10.40 -11.76 -12.61
N ILE A 19 -10.67 -10.45 -12.58
CA ILE A 19 -10.96 -9.63 -13.76
C ILE A 19 -9.93 -8.53 -13.92
N TYR A 20 -9.70 -8.13 -15.17
CA TYR A 20 -8.90 -6.94 -15.46
C TYR A 20 -9.70 -5.69 -15.11
N ASP A 21 -9.25 -4.93 -14.12
CA ASP A 21 -9.85 -3.67 -13.69
C ASP A 21 -8.75 -2.64 -13.38
N PHE A 22 -8.23 -1.99 -14.41
CA PHE A 22 -7.23 -0.94 -14.23
C PHE A 22 -7.81 0.30 -13.56
N GLU A 23 -9.01 0.71 -13.91
CA GLU A 23 -9.63 1.94 -13.39
C GLU A 23 -9.87 1.85 -11.87
N GLY A 24 -10.34 0.69 -11.40
CA GLY A 24 -10.54 0.43 -9.97
C GLY A 24 -9.26 0.09 -9.20
N SER A 25 -8.12 -0.08 -9.89
CA SER A 25 -6.85 -0.44 -9.26
C SER A 25 -6.17 0.74 -8.57
N CYS A 26 -5.18 0.41 -7.73
CA CYS A 26 -4.31 1.38 -7.08
C CYS A 26 -3.14 1.87 -7.96
N ALA A 27 -3.00 1.31 -9.16
CA ALA A 27 -2.00 1.71 -10.13
C ALA A 27 -2.45 2.93 -10.95
N MET A 28 -1.49 3.65 -11.52
CA MET A 28 -1.72 4.76 -12.46
C MET A 28 -1.03 4.51 -13.81
N SER A 29 -0.25 3.45 -13.93
CA SER A 29 0.42 3.04 -15.16
C SER A 29 -0.23 1.78 -15.71
N GLU A 30 -1.07 1.92 -16.73
CA GLU A 30 -1.76 0.77 -17.35
C GLU A 30 -0.79 -0.29 -17.89
N PRO A 31 0.33 0.05 -18.57
CA PRO A 31 1.26 -0.96 -19.03
C PRO A 31 1.85 -1.81 -17.90
N ARG A 32 2.14 -1.18 -16.75
CA ARG A 32 2.66 -1.89 -15.56
C ARG A 32 1.58 -2.75 -14.91
N TYR A 33 0.38 -2.22 -14.79
CA TYR A 33 -0.77 -2.98 -14.30
C TYR A 33 -1.03 -4.21 -15.16
N LYS A 34 -1.06 -4.03 -16.48
CA LYS A 34 -1.26 -5.10 -17.46
C LYS A 34 -0.19 -6.19 -17.36
N TYR A 35 1.07 -5.80 -17.15
CA TYR A 35 2.16 -6.75 -16.95
C TYR A 35 1.93 -7.60 -15.68
N ILE A 36 1.66 -6.95 -14.54
CA ILE A 36 1.41 -7.64 -13.27
C ILE A 36 0.15 -8.52 -13.35
N TYR A 37 -0.91 -8.02 -13.99
CA TYR A 37 -2.12 -8.79 -14.22
C TYR A 37 -1.83 -10.06 -15.03
N GLY A 38 -1.07 -9.93 -16.13
CA GLY A 38 -0.67 -11.08 -16.95
C GLY A 38 0.17 -12.11 -16.19
N CYS A 39 1.09 -11.68 -15.33
CA CYS A 39 1.84 -12.59 -14.44
C CYS A 39 0.90 -13.37 -13.50
N ARG A 40 -0.08 -12.68 -12.91
CA ARG A 40 -1.07 -13.29 -12.00
C ARG A 40 -2.05 -14.19 -12.75
N GLU A 41 -2.35 -13.89 -14.02
CA GLU A 41 -3.20 -14.72 -14.87
C GLU A 41 -2.49 -16.02 -15.27
N ALA A 42 -1.18 -15.94 -15.52
CA ALA A 42 -0.35 -17.08 -15.92
C ALA A 42 -0.02 -18.04 -14.75
N ASP A 43 0.00 -17.54 -13.50
CA ASP A 43 0.36 -18.34 -12.33
C ASP A 43 -0.71 -18.23 -11.23
N GLU A 44 -1.44 -19.31 -10.99
CA GLU A 44 -2.48 -19.39 -9.97
C GLU A 44 -1.94 -19.18 -8.55
N HIS A 45 -0.69 -19.55 -8.28
CA HIS A 45 -0.05 -19.36 -6.97
C HIS A 45 0.25 -17.88 -6.70
N TYR A 46 0.37 -17.07 -7.76
CA TYR A 46 0.54 -15.62 -7.64
C TYR A 46 -0.78 -14.87 -7.46
N ARG A 47 -1.92 -15.52 -7.60
CA ARG A 47 -3.24 -14.92 -7.38
C ARG A 47 -3.55 -14.88 -5.90
N SER A 48 -3.67 -13.69 -5.34
CA SER A 48 -4.25 -13.52 -4.01
C SER A 48 -5.70 -13.02 -4.16
N TYR A 49 -6.60 -13.65 -3.42
CA TYR A 49 -8.03 -13.30 -3.42
C TYR A 49 -8.42 -12.46 -2.21
N GLY A 50 -7.46 -11.75 -1.63
CA GLY A 50 -7.65 -10.81 -0.52
C GLY A 50 -7.19 -11.31 0.84
N ALA A 51 -7.42 -10.44 1.82
CA ALA A 51 -6.97 -10.66 3.19
C ALA A 51 -7.92 -11.58 3.96
N SER A 52 -7.36 -12.46 4.78
CA SER A 52 -8.13 -13.23 5.75
C SER A 52 -8.53 -12.37 6.95
N TYR A 53 -9.53 -12.79 7.71
CA TYR A 53 -9.86 -12.16 9.02
C TYR A 53 -8.67 -12.19 9.97
N TYR A 54 -7.90 -13.27 9.97
CA TYR A 54 -6.69 -13.36 10.79
C TYR A 54 -5.67 -12.29 10.43
N TRP A 55 -5.40 -12.09 9.11
CA TRP A 55 -4.53 -11.02 8.66
C TRP A 55 -5.06 -9.63 9.04
N GLY A 56 -6.37 -9.41 8.89
CA GLY A 56 -7.00 -8.15 9.27
C GLY A 56 -6.84 -7.85 10.75
N ASN A 57 -7.12 -8.81 11.63
CA ASN A 57 -6.93 -8.66 13.06
C ASN A 57 -5.47 -8.42 13.44
N ALA A 58 -4.54 -9.20 12.86
CA ALA A 58 -3.11 -9.02 13.10
C ALA A 58 -2.63 -7.62 12.67
N SER A 59 -3.14 -7.10 11.54
CA SER A 59 -2.82 -5.76 11.05
C SER A 59 -3.35 -4.66 11.99
N ILE A 60 -4.58 -4.83 12.52
CA ILE A 60 -5.16 -3.90 13.50
C ILE A 60 -4.32 -3.91 14.79
N ASP A 61 -3.95 -5.08 15.27
CA ASP A 61 -3.18 -5.19 16.52
C ASP A 61 -1.75 -4.64 16.34
N ALA A 62 -1.12 -4.88 15.19
CA ALA A 62 0.17 -4.27 14.83
C ALA A 62 0.07 -2.73 14.79
N THR A 63 -0.99 -2.19 14.21
CA THR A 63 -1.23 -0.74 14.16
C THR A 63 -1.41 -0.15 15.56
N LYS A 64 -2.17 -0.80 16.44
CA LYS A 64 -2.32 -0.39 17.84
C LYS A 64 -0.98 -0.44 18.59
N TYR A 65 -0.20 -1.49 18.36
CA TYR A 65 1.12 -1.65 18.98
C TYR A 65 2.08 -0.54 18.54
N ILE A 66 2.16 -0.27 17.23
CA ILE A 66 2.96 0.84 16.70
C ILE A 66 2.54 2.15 17.32
N LYS A 67 1.24 2.47 17.33
CA LYS A 67 0.72 3.70 17.92
C LYS A 67 1.09 3.87 19.39
N LYS A 68 1.06 2.78 20.16
CA LYS A 68 1.44 2.79 21.59
C LYS A 68 2.94 3.02 21.82
N HIS A 69 3.79 2.64 20.87
CA HIS A 69 5.25 2.67 21.01
C HIS A 69 5.92 3.59 19.98
N ILE A 70 5.16 4.47 19.35
CA ILE A 70 5.61 5.33 18.24
C ILE A 70 6.80 6.21 18.64
N ASN A 71 6.85 6.67 19.89
CA ASN A 71 7.94 7.45 20.45
C ASN A 71 9.27 6.70 20.58
N ARG A 72 9.28 5.39 20.36
CA ARG A 72 10.50 4.56 20.34
C ARG A 72 11.11 4.44 18.95
N ILE A 73 10.46 5.01 17.93
CA ILE A 73 10.97 5.04 16.56
C ILE A 73 11.90 6.25 16.45
N TYR A 74 13.20 6.00 16.50
CA TYR A 74 14.24 7.02 16.45
C TYR A 74 15.15 6.90 15.22
N ILE A 75 15.01 5.82 14.46
CA ILE A 75 15.72 5.66 13.19
C ILE A 75 15.19 6.67 12.16
N PRO A 76 16.02 7.07 11.19
CA PRO A 76 15.53 7.86 10.06
C PRO A 76 14.45 7.09 9.28
N VAL A 77 13.34 7.74 8.99
CA VAL A 77 12.22 7.20 8.23
C VAL A 77 11.86 8.14 7.09
N LEU A 78 11.73 7.63 5.89
CA LEU A 78 11.10 8.33 4.78
C LEU A 78 9.67 7.82 4.61
N LEU A 79 8.69 8.69 4.78
CA LEU A 79 7.28 8.40 4.55
C LEU A 79 6.83 9.07 3.25
N CYS A 80 6.53 8.25 2.24
CA CYS A 80 6.00 8.69 0.97
C CYS A 80 4.47 8.57 0.99
N GLN A 81 3.78 9.70 1.03
CA GLN A 81 2.33 9.77 1.17
C GLN A 81 1.65 10.04 -0.17
N ALA A 82 0.73 9.16 -0.58
CA ALA A 82 -0.08 9.34 -1.76
C ALA A 82 -1.36 10.13 -1.44
N GLY A 83 -1.61 11.22 -2.18
CA GLY A 83 -2.75 12.11 -1.90
C GLY A 83 -4.11 11.49 -2.21
N ARG A 84 -4.17 10.60 -3.22
CA ARG A 84 -5.38 9.91 -3.65
C ARG A 84 -5.43 8.46 -3.14
N ASP A 85 -4.79 8.19 -2.01
CA ASP A 85 -4.82 6.88 -1.38
C ASP A 85 -6.22 6.57 -0.83
N THR A 86 -6.77 5.43 -1.23
CA THR A 86 -8.07 4.93 -0.76
C THR A 86 -7.95 3.71 0.16
N LEU A 87 -6.74 3.20 0.36
CA LEU A 87 -6.47 2.02 1.18
C LEU A 87 -5.94 2.38 2.56
N VAL A 88 -5.07 3.39 2.63
CA VAL A 88 -4.43 3.83 3.87
C VAL A 88 -4.85 5.26 4.18
N SER A 89 -5.13 5.52 5.44
CA SER A 89 -5.53 6.86 5.91
C SER A 89 -4.35 7.83 5.90
N ASN A 90 -4.45 8.91 5.13
CA ASN A 90 -3.46 9.99 5.15
C ASN A 90 -3.34 10.61 6.56
N GLY A 91 -4.44 10.77 7.29
CA GLY A 91 -4.41 11.27 8.67
C GLY A 91 -3.67 10.33 9.63
N ALA A 92 -3.70 9.01 9.41
CA ALA A 92 -2.91 8.07 10.21
C ALA A 92 -1.41 8.18 9.90
N GLN A 93 -1.06 8.44 8.65
CA GLN A 93 0.32 8.71 8.23
C GLN A 93 0.81 10.04 8.80
N ASP A 94 -0.02 11.09 8.79
CA ASP A 94 0.29 12.39 9.38
C ASP A 94 0.53 12.25 10.90
N TYR A 95 -0.34 11.52 11.58
CA TYR A 95 -0.15 11.19 13.00
C TYR A 95 1.19 10.49 13.26
N PHE A 96 1.61 9.57 12.38
CA PHE A 96 2.90 8.90 12.48
C PHE A 96 4.05 9.90 12.38
N VAL A 97 4.02 10.81 11.41
CA VAL A 97 5.04 11.85 11.22
C VAL A 97 5.13 12.77 12.43
N GLU A 98 3.97 13.21 12.94
CA GLU A 98 3.90 14.14 14.08
C GLU A 98 4.40 13.54 15.40
N ASN A 99 4.36 12.22 15.53
CA ASN A 99 4.71 11.52 16.77
C ASN A 99 6.04 10.74 16.69
N THR A 100 6.79 10.87 15.61
CA THR A 100 8.16 10.34 15.46
C THR A 100 9.17 11.45 15.39
N GLN A 101 10.42 11.20 15.84
CA GLN A 101 11.44 12.25 15.96
C GLN A 101 12.20 12.48 14.65
N ASN A 102 12.27 11.49 13.77
CA ASN A 102 13.21 11.47 12.66
C ASN A 102 12.57 11.01 11.35
N THR A 103 11.30 11.43 11.15
CA THR A 103 10.55 11.09 9.95
C THR A 103 10.47 12.28 9.00
N GLN A 104 10.97 12.08 7.79
CA GLN A 104 10.76 12.97 6.66
C GLN A 104 9.52 12.51 5.89
N LYS A 105 8.59 13.44 5.60
CA LYS A 105 7.42 13.15 4.76
C LYS A 105 7.56 13.80 3.40
N ILE A 106 7.29 13.05 2.34
CA ILE A 106 7.11 13.55 0.98
C ILE A 106 5.68 13.22 0.54
N PHE A 107 4.98 14.24 0.03
CA PHE A 107 3.59 14.16 -0.36
C PHE A 107 3.44 14.22 -1.87
N TYR A 108 2.76 13.21 -2.46
CA TYR A 108 2.46 13.12 -3.88
C TYR A 108 0.95 13.29 -4.08
N PRO A 109 0.44 14.51 -4.31
CA PRO A 109 -0.98 14.83 -4.24
C PRO A 109 -1.83 14.05 -5.25
N GLU A 110 -1.30 13.82 -6.45
CA GLU A 110 -2.02 13.12 -7.51
C GLU A 110 -1.85 11.59 -7.50
N ALA A 111 -0.97 11.06 -6.66
CA ALA A 111 -0.68 9.63 -6.64
C ALA A 111 -1.79 8.82 -5.97
N LYS A 112 -2.08 7.65 -6.54
CA LYS A 112 -2.80 6.56 -5.89
C LYS A 112 -1.85 5.76 -4.99
N HIS A 113 -2.38 4.80 -4.24
CA HIS A 113 -1.66 4.00 -3.25
C HIS A 113 -0.32 3.41 -3.73
N GLU A 114 -0.27 2.90 -4.95
CA GLU A 114 0.92 2.25 -5.52
C GLU A 114 1.86 3.26 -6.18
N LEU A 115 2.64 4.01 -5.40
CA LEU A 115 3.62 4.99 -5.90
C LEU A 115 4.60 4.39 -6.93
N TYR A 116 5.03 3.14 -6.71
CA TYR A 116 5.90 2.41 -7.64
C TYR A 116 5.22 2.04 -8.97
N ASN A 117 3.89 2.10 -9.03
CA ASN A 117 3.04 1.90 -10.22
C ASN A 117 2.31 3.19 -10.65
N ALA A 118 2.76 4.34 -10.18
CA ALA A 118 2.24 5.65 -10.57
C ALA A 118 2.58 5.99 -12.04
N SER A 119 2.15 7.16 -12.50
CA SER A 119 2.62 7.73 -13.77
C SER A 119 4.14 7.80 -13.79
N GLN A 120 4.73 7.85 -14.98
CA GLN A 120 6.19 7.88 -15.10
C GLN A 120 6.80 9.04 -14.30
N GLU A 121 6.24 10.23 -14.43
CA GLU A 121 6.73 11.43 -13.76
C GLU A 121 6.73 11.27 -12.23
N ILE A 122 5.61 10.84 -11.63
CA ILE A 122 5.51 10.63 -10.18
C ILE A 122 6.47 9.53 -9.73
N ARG A 123 6.57 8.45 -10.50
CA ARG A 123 7.44 7.33 -10.17
C ARG A 123 8.92 7.71 -10.22
N ASP A 124 9.33 8.47 -11.23
CA ASP A 124 10.72 8.92 -11.38
C ASP A 124 11.09 9.83 -10.20
N GLN A 125 10.21 10.76 -9.81
CA GLN A 125 10.38 11.58 -8.62
C GLN A 125 10.44 10.74 -7.35
N TYR A 126 9.52 9.77 -7.18
CA TYR A 126 9.49 8.86 -6.04
C TYR A 126 10.80 8.10 -5.83
N TYR A 127 11.39 7.58 -6.92
CA TYR A 127 12.69 6.89 -6.82
C TYR A 127 13.84 7.86 -6.55
N GLN A 128 13.82 9.08 -7.11
CA GLN A 128 14.82 10.10 -6.80
C GLN A 128 14.77 10.50 -5.33
N ASP A 129 13.58 10.67 -4.77
CA ASP A 129 13.39 11.02 -3.35
C ASP A 129 13.91 9.91 -2.44
N ILE A 130 13.65 8.64 -2.78
CA ILE A 130 14.22 7.49 -2.04
C ILE A 130 15.74 7.48 -2.10
N LEU A 131 16.32 7.64 -3.30
CA LEU A 131 17.77 7.64 -3.47
C LEU A 131 18.42 8.82 -2.74
N GLY A 132 17.79 9.99 -2.79
CA GLY A 132 18.25 11.17 -2.04
C GLY A 132 18.21 11.00 -0.53
N PHE A 133 17.23 10.24 -0.01
CA PHE A 133 17.16 9.92 1.41
C PHE A 133 18.23 8.90 1.85
N LEU A 134 18.60 7.99 0.98
CA LEU A 134 19.60 6.95 1.26
C LEU A 134 21.05 7.47 1.14
N GLY A 135 21.30 8.58 0.48
CA GLY A 135 22.62 9.20 0.27
C GLY A 135 23.18 8.84 -1.09
#